data_da5a042172fb9d8101498d67d4a4a8d6
#
_entry.id   da5a042172fb9d8101498d67d4a4a8d6
#
_cell.length_a   1.000
_cell.length_b   1.000
_cell.length_c   1.000
_cell.angle_alpha   90.00
_cell.angle_beta   90.00
_cell.angle_gamma   90.00
#
_symmetry.space_group_name_H-M   'P 1'
#
loop_
_entity.id
_entity.type
_entity.pdbx_description
1 polymer ?
#
loop_
_entity_poly.entity_id
_entity_poly.type
_entity_poly.pdbx_seq_one_letter_code
_entity_poly.pdbx_strand_id
1 'polypeptide(L)'
;LTCVVHSAAEVSHYGRRDAFLAANVESTRNMLALARQINVPLVHVSTLSVSGSYLPADPQKPASFCETDLDIGQNWNENLYVESKFLAEQAVRQAIAAGQPARILRLGRLCGRHRDGQFQRHPQTNAFWRLCQAILQVGCLNPVLAQTAAEVTAVDECALAAVAGLRSRLTVLHLMNPHLLSFKEIFPQLPIVGDEQFAAALQREAGSGSDVIGSLIEQLNQLEKQPVQIQPDAAVTLQALDAEGYRWPLPRPDRELAQLCQKRGESR
;
A
#
# COMPACT_ATOMS: atom_id res chain seq x y z
N LEU A 1 -10.12 -15.79 24.10
CA LEU A 1 -9.90 -14.86 22.97
C LEU A 1 -10.21 -13.46 23.43
N THR A 2 -9.30 -12.50 23.14
CA THR A 2 -9.46 -11.09 23.50
C THR A 2 -9.86 -10.22 22.31
N CYS A 3 -9.55 -10.66 21.09
CA CYS A 3 -9.97 -10.05 19.83
C CYS A 3 -9.86 -11.04 18.67
N VAL A 4 -10.50 -10.72 17.55
CA VAL A 4 -10.28 -11.36 16.24
C VAL A 4 -9.47 -10.41 15.38
N VAL A 5 -8.32 -10.85 14.85
CA VAL A 5 -7.53 -10.09 13.86
C VAL A 5 -7.77 -10.72 12.49
N HIS A 6 -8.43 -10.00 11.59
CA HIS A 6 -8.74 -10.45 10.24
C HIS A 6 -7.79 -9.82 9.24
N SER A 7 -6.75 -10.56 8.87
CA SER A 7 -5.75 -10.17 7.88
C SER A 7 -5.80 -11.00 6.59
N ALA A 8 -6.65 -12.01 6.54
CA ALA A 8 -6.82 -12.84 5.34
C ALA A 8 -7.48 -12.03 4.22
N ALA A 9 -6.88 -12.02 3.05
CA ALA A 9 -7.40 -11.34 1.87
C ALA A 9 -6.82 -11.93 0.58
N GLU A 10 -7.59 -11.86 -0.50
CA GLU A 10 -7.06 -11.98 -1.85
C GLU A 10 -6.38 -10.66 -2.21
N VAL A 11 -5.08 -10.70 -2.48
CA VAL A 11 -4.23 -9.52 -2.71
C VAL A 11 -3.64 -9.46 -4.11
N SER A 12 -4.01 -10.40 -5.00
CA SER A 12 -3.61 -10.35 -6.40
C SER A 12 -4.25 -9.15 -7.11
N HIS A 13 -3.63 -8.69 -8.19
CA HIS A 13 -4.18 -7.56 -8.97
C HIS A 13 -5.08 -8.04 -10.13
N TYR A 14 -5.08 -9.34 -10.42
CA TYR A 14 -5.81 -9.95 -11.54
C TYR A 14 -6.60 -11.14 -11.04
N GLY A 15 -7.81 -11.32 -11.58
CA GLY A 15 -8.66 -12.43 -11.19
C GLY A 15 -10.12 -12.19 -11.51
N ARG A 16 -10.98 -13.05 -10.95
CA ARG A 16 -12.43 -12.91 -11.09
C ARG A 16 -12.98 -12.06 -9.95
N ARG A 17 -13.83 -11.11 -10.28
CA ARG A 17 -14.45 -10.18 -9.31
C ARG A 17 -15.19 -10.91 -8.19
N ASP A 18 -15.94 -11.99 -8.53
CA ASP A 18 -16.67 -12.80 -7.54
C ASP A 18 -15.73 -13.47 -6.52
N ALA A 19 -14.53 -13.92 -6.94
CA ALA A 19 -13.53 -14.48 -6.04
C ALA A 19 -13.00 -13.42 -5.06
N PHE A 20 -12.72 -12.19 -5.53
CA PHE A 20 -12.32 -11.07 -4.66
C PHE A 20 -13.42 -10.71 -3.65
N LEU A 21 -14.69 -10.61 -4.11
CA LEU A 21 -15.78 -10.31 -3.22
C LEU A 21 -16.00 -11.40 -2.16
N ALA A 22 -15.92 -12.66 -2.55
CA ALA A 22 -16.02 -13.78 -1.60
C ALA A 22 -14.86 -13.77 -0.59
N ALA A 23 -13.62 -13.63 -1.07
CA ALA A 23 -12.42 -13.65 -0.22
C ALA A 23 -12.29 -12.43 0.69
N ASN A 24 -12.63 -11.22 0.24
CA ASN A 24 -12.39 -10.00 0.97
C ASN A 24 -13.64 -9.44 1.66
N VAL A 25 -14.79 -9.46 1.00
CA VAL A 25 -16.03 -8.87 1.56
C VAL A 25 -16.79 -9.86 2.40
N GLU A 26 -17.15 -11.04 1.84
CA GLU A 26 -17.93 -12.03 2.57
C GLU A 26 -17.15 -12.62 3.75
N SER A 27 -15.85 -12.86 3.59
CA SER A 27 -15.02 -13.30 4.71
C SER A 27 -14.99 -12.26 5.84
N THR A 28 -14.94 -10.97 5.52
CA THR A 28 -15.00 -9.88 6.52
C THR A 28 -16.35 -9.87 7.24
N ARG A 29 -17.46 -10.05 6.51
CA ARG A 29 -18.79 -10.18 7.12
C ARG A 29 -18.89 -11.38 8.06
N ASN A 30 -18.33 -12.53 7.66
CA ASN A 30 -18.28 -13.73 8.49
C ASN A 30 -17.44 -13.50 9.76
N MET A 31 -16.29 -12.79 9.66
CA MET A 31 -15.48 -12.47 10.83
C MET A 31 -16.15 -11.46 11.76
N LEU A 32 -16.91 -10.50 11.24
CA LEU A 32 -17.76 -9.62 12.03
C LEU A 32 -18.83 -10.42 12.78
N ALA A 33 -19.53 -11.35 12.12
CA ALA A 33 -20.52 -12.21 12.74
C ALA A 33 -19.91 -13.08 13.85
N LEU A 34 -18.77 -13.71 13.58
CA LEU A 34 -18.03 -14.51 14.56
C LEU A 34 -17.62 -13.67 15.78
N ALA A 35 -17.00 -12.51 15.57
CA ALA A 35 -16.56 -11.62 16.64
C ALA A 35 -17.72 -11.17 17.53
N ARG A 36 -18.89 -10.88 16.92
CA ARG A 36 -20.13 -10.58 17.64
C ARG A 36 -20.61 -11.77 18.46
N GLN A 37 -20.63 -12.97 17.86
CA GLN A 37 -21.11 -14.19 18.53
C GLN A 37 -20.30 -14.53 19.77
N ILE A 38 -18.97 -14.35 19.72
CA ILE A 38 -18.07 -14.63 20.84
C ILE A 38 -17.79 -13.39 21.71
N ASN A 39 -18.47 -12.28 21.44
CA ASN A 39 -18.40 -11.02 22.18
C ASN A 39 -16.97 -10.47 22.36
N VAL A 40 -16.23 -10.38 21.26
CA VAL A 40 -14.89 -9.77 21.21
C VAL A 40 -14.79 -8.74 20.09
N PRO A 41 -13.88 -7.74 20.18
CA PRO A 41 -13.67 -6.78 19.09
C PRO A 41 -13.05 -7.45 17.86
N LEU A 42 -13.36 -6.89 16.67
CA LEU A 42 -12.68 -7.20 15.41
C LEU A 42 -11.62 -6.16 15.10
N VAL A 43 -10.44 -6.60 14.69
CA VAL A 43 -9.40 -5.78 14.06
C VAL A 43 -9.32 -6.17 12.59
N HIS A 44 -9.80 -5.29 11.70
CA HIS A 44 -9.76 -5.49 10.26
C HIS A 44 -8.49 -4.89 9.66
N VAL A 45 -7.68 -5.71 9.02
CA VAL A 45 -6.51 -5.26 8.27
C VAL A 45 -6.96 -4.82 6.88
N SER A 46 -6.93 -3.51 6.65
CA SER A 46 -7.23 -2.83 5.39
C SER A 46 -5.96 -2.32 4.70
N THR A 47 -6.08 -1.45 3.74
CA THR A 47 -4.98 -0.85 2.98
C THR A 47 -5.22 0.65 2.77
N LEU A 48 -4.16 1.44 2.71
CA LEU A 48 -4.25 2.84 2.28
C LEU A 48 -4.74 2.99 0.83
N SER A 49 -4.60 1.94 0.02
CA SER A 49 -5.09 1.96 -1.37
C SER A 49 -6.60 2.19 -1.51
N VAL A 50 -7.39 2.04 -0.42
CA VAL A 50 -8.84 2.41 -0.45
C VAL A 50 -9.06 3.90 -0.69
N SER A 51 -8.03 4.74 -0.49
CA SER A 51 -8.06 6.16 -0.88
C SER A 51 -8.25 6.35 -2.39
N GLY A 52 -8.02 5.31 -3.20
CA GLY A 52 -7.92 5.48 -4.65
C GLY A 52 -6.71 6.31 -5.05
N SER A 53 -6.62 6.62 -6.34
CA SER A 53 -5.48 7.36 -6.89
C SER A 53 -5.77 8.82 -7.17
N TYR A 54 -7.01 9.20 -7.45
CA TYR A 54 -7.40 10.58 -7.83
C TYR A 54 -8.89 10.86 -7.60
N LEU A 55 -9.22 12.15 -7.56
CA LEU A 55 -10.59 12.66 -7.57
C LEU A 55 -10.97 13.12 -8.98
N PRO A 56 -12.08 12.62 -9.55
CA PRO A 56 -12.49 13.04 -10.90
C PRO A 56 -13.02 14.47 -10.99
N ALA A 57 -13.38 15.09 -9.87
CA ALA A 57 -14.24 16.29 -9.87
C ALA A 57 -13.53 17.64 -9.70
N ASP A 58 -12.30 17.74 -9.21
CA ASP A 58 -11.59 19.02 -9.06
C ASP A 58 -10.06 18.85 -9.22
N PRO A 59 -9.51 19.16 -10.40
CA PRO A 59 -8.09 19.00 -10.67
C PRO A 59 -7.17 19.99 -9.95
N GLN A 60 -7.68 20.96 -9.20
CA GLN A 60 -6.88 22.05 -8.64
C GLN A 60 -6.60 21.95 -7.14
N LYS A 61 -7.19 21.00 -6.42
CA LYS A 61 -6.96 20.84 -4.98
C LYS A 61 -6.31 19.51 -4.68
N PRO A 62 -5.11 19.51 -4.04
CA PRO A 62 -4.60 18.28 -3.45
C PRO A 62 -5.64 17.75 -2.46
N ALA A 63 -6.09 16.53 -2.65
CA ALA A 63 -7.02 15.88 -1.76
C ALA A 63 -6.22 15.15 -0.69
N SER A 64 -6.48 15.47 0.56
CA SER A 64 -6.05 14.69 1.70
C SER A 64 -7.06 13.58 1.96
N PHE A 65 -6.57 12.38 2.32
CA PHE A 65 -7.38 11.24 2.75
C PHE A 65 -6.98 10.88 4.18
N CYS A 66 -7.80 11.29 5.13
CA CYS A 66 -7.52 11.11 6.56
C CYS A 66 -8.24 9.87 7.13
N GLU A 67 -8.01 9.56 8.40
CA GLU A 67 -8.54 8.37 9.07
C GLU A 67 -10.06 8.31 9.08
N THR A 68 -10.73 9.46 9.10
CA THR A 68 -12.20 9.54 9.09
C THR A 68 -12.81 9.26 7.72
N ASP A 69 -12.04 9.42 6.66
CA ASP A 69 -12.53 9.29 5.28
C ASP A 69 -12.68 7.82 4.88
N LEU A 70 -13.59 7.57 3.94
CA LEU A 70 -13.68 6.33 3.18
C LEU A 70 -14.09 6.65 1.75
N ASP A 71 -15.28 7.24 1.55
CA ASP A 71 -15.78 7.67 0.25
C ASP A 71 -15.73 9.20 0.20
N ILE A 72 -14.80 9.72 -0.59
CA ILE A 72 -14.61 11.15 -0.86
C ILE A 72 -14.86 11.47 -2.33
N GLY A 73 -15.49 10.53 -3.08
CA GLY A 73 -15.70 10.64 -4.52
C GLY A 73 -14.51 10.17 -5.36
N GLN A 74 -13.55 9.48 -4.75
CA GLN A 74 -12.39 8.91 -5.43
C GLN A 74 -12.77 7.71 -6.30
N ASN A 75 -11.94 7.42 -7.29
CA ASN A 75 -12.09 6.21 -8.10
C ASN A 75 -11.49 5.00 -7.36
N TRP A 76 -12.33 4.27 -6.64
CA TRP A 76 -11.94 3.07 -5.88
C TRP A 76 -12.22 1.75 -6.63
N ASN A 77 -12.92 1.80 -7.77
CA ASN A 77 -13.37 0.60 -8.51
C ASN A 77 -12.53 0.26 -9.75
N GLU A 78 -11.41 0.94 -9.98
CA GLU A 78 -10.49 0.65 -11.10
C GLU A 78 -9.75 -0.68 -10.95
N ASN A 79 -9.58 -1.13 -9.70
CA ASN A 79 -8.80 -2.32 -9.36
C ASN A 79 -9.63 -3.21 -8.43
N LEU A 80 -9.79 -4.50 -8.79
CA LEU A 80 -10.59 -5.46 -8.03
C LEU A 80 -10.15 -5.61 -6.57
N TYR A 81 -8.85 -5.52 -6.32
CA TYR A 81 -8.33 -5.54 -4.95
C TYR A 81 -8.82 -4.32 -4.17
N VAL A 82 -8.62 -3.12 -4.72
CA VAL A 82 -9.06 -1.86 -4.07
C VAL A 82 -10.56 -1.86 -3.86
N GLU A 83 -11.35 -2.21 -4.89
CA GLU A 83 -12.81 -2.32 -4.80
C GLU A 83 -13.22 -3.24 -3.65
N SER A 84 -12.68 -4.45 -3.60
CA SER A 84 -13.06 -5.43 -2.59
C SER A 84 -12.65 -5.02 -1.17
N LYS A 85 -11.50 -4.38 -1.00
CA LYS A 85 -11.04 -3.84 0.29
C LYS A 85 -11.89 -2.64 0.73
N PHE A 86 -12.27 -1.76 -0.19
CA PHE A 86 -13.18 -0.65 0.08
C PHE A 86 -14.55 -1.15 0.58
N LEU A 87 -15.15 -2.11 -0.14
CA LEU A 87 -16.44 -2.69 0.24
C LEU A 87 -16.38 -3.48 1.56
N ALA A 88 -15.25 -4.17 1.83
CA ALA A 88 -15.03 -4.83 3.11
C ALA A 88 -14.95 -3.81 4.25
N GLU A 89 -14.20 -2.72 4.06
CA GLU A 89 -14.10 -1.66 5.06
C GLU A 89 -15.44 -0.96 5.30
N GLN A 90 -16.25 -0.76 4.24
CA GLN A 90 -17.61 -0.23 4.36
C GLN A 90 -18.47 -1.13 5.28
N ALA A 91 -18.38 -2.47 5.14
CA ALA A 91 -19.08 -3.39 6.01
C ALA A 91 -18.63 -3.29 7.48
N VAL A 92 -17.31 -3.11 7.73
CA VAL A 92 -16.77 -2.89 9.08
C VAL A 92 -17.28 -1.57 9.66
N ARG A 93 -17.29 -0.48 8.90
CA ARG A 93 -17.81 0.83 9.34
C ARG A 93 -19.30 0.76 9.67
N GLN A 94 -20.10 0.03 8.89
CA GLN A 94 -21.51 -0.21 9.18
C GLN A 94 -21.68 -0.96 10.50
N ALA A 95 -20.87 -1.98 10.77
CA ALA A 95 -20.90 -2.72 12.03
C ALA A 95 -20.50 -1.83 13.23
N ILE A 96 -19.51 -0.98 13.09
CA ILE A 96 -19.10 0.02 14.09
C ILE A 96 -20.25 0.99 14.38
N ALA A 97 -20.89 1.52 13.35
CA ALA A 97 -22.04 2.42 13.48
C ALA A 97 -23.22 1.74 14.17
N ALA A 98 -23.37 0.42 14.03
CA ALA A 98 -24.36 -0.41 14.73
C ALA A 98 -23.91 -0.79 16.17
N GLY A 99 -22.80 -0.23 16.69
CA GLY A 99 -22.33 -0.46 18.05
C GLY A 99 -21.44 -1.68 18.25
N GLN A 100 -21.03 -2.38 17.17
CA GLN A 100 -20.10 -3.50 17.29
C GLN A 100 -18.65 -2.99 17.47
N PRO A 101 -17.93 -3.43 18.52
CA PRO A 101 -16.52 -3.07 18.69
C PRO A 101 -15.67 -3.59 17.52
N ALA A 102 -15.12 -2.69 16.74
CA ALA A 102 -14.17 -3.04 15.69
C ALA A 102 -13.19 -1.89 15.42
N ARG A 103 -12.06 -2.22 14.81
CA ARG A 103 -11.02 -1.26 14.37
C ARG A 103 -10.54 -1.60 12.98
N ILE A 104 -10.05 -0.60 12.27
CA ILE A 104 -9.56 -0.69 10.91
C ILE A 104 -8.11 -0.23 10.90
N LEU A 105 -7.22 -1.08 10.39
CA LEU A 105 -5.81 -0.78 10.20
C LEU A 105 -5.55 -0.66 8.70
N ARG A 106 -5.40 0.55 8.17
CA ARG A 106 -5.03 0.81 6.78
C ARG A 106 -3.52 0.79 6.67
N LEU A 107 -3.00 -0.31 6.12
CA LEU A 107 -1.56 -0.50 5.99
C LEU A 107 -1.03 0.24 4.76
N GLY A 108 0.16 0.82 4.90
CA GLY A 108 0.96 1.35 3.80
C GLY A 108 1.54 0.24 2.93
N ARG A 109 2.45 0.63 2.06
CA ARG A 109 3.14 -0.29 1.14
C ARG A 109 4.20 -1.10 1.90
N LEU A 110 3.86 -2.34 2.25
CA LEU A 110 4.75 -3.20 3.02
C LEU A 110 5.98 -3.62 2.21
N CYS A 111 7.15 -3.50 2.84
CA CYS A 111 8.44 -3.96 2.32
C CYS A 111 9.10 -4.95 3.29
N GLY A 112 10.39 -5.22 3.11
CA GLY A 112 11.19 -6.09 3.99
C GLY A 112 11.24 -5.59 5.43
N ARG A 113 11.59 -6.47 6.34
CA ARG A 113 11.71 -6.13 7.76
C ARG A 113 12.84 -5.12 8.00
N HIS A 114 12.58 -4.13 8.84
CA HIS A 114 13.57 -3.11 9.23
C HIS A 114 14.81 -3.74 9.88
N ARG A 115 14.64 -4.78 10.70
CA ARG A 115 15.73 -5.43 11.46
C ARG A 115 16.71 -6.19 10.57
N ASP A 116 16.27 -6.88 9.50
CA ASP A 116 17.09 -7.80 8.71
C ASP A 116 16.78 -7.86 7.21
N GLY A 117 15.81 -7.08 6.72
CA GLY A 117 15.45 -7.01 5.31
C GLY A 117 14.69 -8.21 4.76
N GLN A 118 14.34 -9.20 5.58
CA GLN A 118 13.60 -10.37 5.09
C GLN A 118 12.23 -9.95 4.54
N PHE A 119 11.95 -10.35 3.30
CA PHE A 119 10.70 -10.07 2.60
C PHE A 119 9.82 -11.32 2.48
N GLN A 120 8.66 -11.17 1.86
CA GLN A 120 7.72 -12.29 1.67
C GLN A 120 8.31 -13.39 0.77
N ARG A 121 7.86 -14.65 0.97
CA ARG A 121 8.39 -15.82 0.22
C ARG A 121 8.13 -15.77 -1.28
N HIS A 122 7.05 -15.12 -1.70
CA HIS A 122 6.63 -15.00 -3.11
C HIS A 122 6.59 -13.52 -3.52
N PRO A 123 7.77 -12.85 -3.65
CA PRO A 123 7.85 -11.44 -3.91
C PRO A 123 7.22 -11.03 -5.26
N GLN A 124 7.20 -11.93 -6.24
CA GLN A 124 6.62 -11.71 -7.58
C GLN A 124 5.11 -11.39 -7.57
N THR A 125 4.40 -11.69 -6.50
CA THR A 125 2.99 -11.33 -6.31
C THR A 125 2.80 -9.92 -5.76
N ASN A 126 3.89 -9.26 -5.31
CA ASN A 126 3.85 -7.92 -4.75
C ASN A 126 4.00 -6.87 -5.86
N ALA A 127 3.04 -5.94 -5.97
CA ALA A 127 3.03 -4.91 -7.01
C ALA A 127 4.26 -4.00 -6.96
N PHE A 128 4.70 -3.61 -5.75
CA PHE A 128 5.87 -2.76 -5.60
C PHE A 128 7.17 -3.48 -5.98
N TRP A 129 7.29 -4.75 -5.65
CA TRP A 129 8.40 -5.56 -6.13
C TRP A 129 8.45 -5.60 -7.67
N ARG A 130 7.29 -5.81 -8.31
CA ARG A 130 7.20 -5.81 -9.79
C ARG A 130 7.64 -4.47 -10.38
N LEU A 131 7.21 -3.35 -9.79
CA LEU A 131 7.65 -2.02 -10.19
C LEU A 131 9.16 -1.85 -10.03
N CYS A 132 9.73 -2.24 -8.89
CA CYS A 132 11.17 -2.20 -8.65
C CYS A 132 11.95 -3.04 -9.68
N GLN A 133 11.46 -4.25 -9.99
CA GLN A 133 12.09 -5.10 -11.00
C GLN A 133 12.01 -4.48 -12.41
N ALA A 134 10.90 -3.84 -12.76
CA ALA A 134 10.78 -3.13 -14.03
C ALA A 134 11.79 -1.96 -14.16
N ILE A 135 11.93 -1.17 -13.10
CA ILE A 135 12.90 -0.06 -13.05
C ILE A 135 14.33 -0.60 -13.19
N LEU A 136 14.68 -1.68 -12.49
CA LEU A 136 15.99 -2.31 -12.58
C LEU A 136 16.26 -2.89 -13.97
N GLN A 137 15.24 -3.43 -14.63
CA GLN A 137 15.36 -3.97 -15.97
C GLN A 137 15.59 -2.86 -17.01
N VAL A 138 14.86 -1.73 -16.91
CA VAL A 138 15.08 -0.54 -17.75
C VAL A 138 16.48 0.06 -17.51
N GLY A 139 16.99 -0.02 -16.29
CA GLY A 139 18.35 0.34 -15.92
C GLY A 139 18.65 1.85 -15.84
N CYS A 140 17.62 2.69 -15.90
CA CYS A 140 17.75 4.15 -15.73
C CYS A 140 16.45 4.76 -15.21
N LEU A 141 16.52 6.00 -14.76
CA LEU A 141 15.38 6.82 -14.34
C LEU A 141 15.30 8.07 -15.22
N ASN A 142 14.12 8.60 -15.47
CA ASN A 142 13.99 9.97 -15.95
C ASN A 142 13.83 10.95 -14.77
N PRO A 143 13.94 12.28 -14.97
CA PRO A 143 13.89 13.24 -13.87
C PRO A 143 12.59 13.17 -13.05
N VAL A 144 11.45 12.95 -13.70
CA VAL A 144 10.14 12.84 -13.03
C VAL A 144 10.09 11.62 -12.13
N LEU A 145 10.41 10.44 -12.67
CA LEU A 145 10.43 9.20 -11.89
C LEU A 145 11.45 9.27 -10.76
N ALA A 146 12.63 9.83 -10.98
CA ALA A 146 13.70 9.97 -9.98
C ALA A 146 13.22 10.75 -8.74
N GLN A 147 12.41 11.79 -8.93
CA GLN A 147 11.89 12.63 -7.84
C GLN A 147 10.55 12.14 -7.28
N THR A 148 9.89 11.20 -7.94
CA THR A 148 8.64 10.63 -7.45
C THR A 148 8.85 9.95 -6.11
N ALA A 149 8.08 10.37 -5.12
CA ALA A 149 8.12 9.80 -3.78
C ALA A 149 7.37 8.47 -3.71
N ALA A 150 7.95 7.52 -2.99
CA ALA A 150 7.34 6.24 -2.67
C ALA A 150 7.23 6.12 -1.14
N GLU A 151 6.04 5.76 -0.68
CA GLU A 151 5.85 5.31 0.69
C GLU A 151 6.34 3.86 0.79
N VAL A 152 7.17 3.58 1.79
CA VAL A 152 7.68 2.24 2.10
C VAL A 152 7.58 2.00 3.60
N THR A 153 6.91 0.92 3.98
CA THR A 153 6.65 0.58 5.38
C THR A 153 7.21 -0.80 5.68
N ALA A 154 8.21 -0.87 6.54
CA ALA A 154 8.78 -2.14 6.98
C ALA A 154 7.73 -2.96 7.73
N VAL A 155 7.58 -4.24 7.38
CA VAL A 155 6.49 -5.08 7.87
C VAL A 155 6.54 -5.33 9.39
N ASP A 156 7.73 -5.44 9.97
CA ASP A 156 7.90 -5.60 11.43
C ASP A 156 7.60 -4.29 12.18
N GLU A 157 7.99 -3.14 11.65
CA GLU A 157 7.65 -1.84 12.20
C GLU A 157 6.14 -1.56 12.08
N CYS A 158 5.51 -1.95 10.97
CA CYS A 158 4.06 -1.88 10.81
C CYS A 158 3.34 -2.71 11.90
N ALA A 159 3.85 -3.90 12.21
CA ALA A 159 3.28 -4.73 13.27
C ALA A 159 3.44 -4.09 14.67
N LEU A 160 4.59 -3.47 14.96
CA LEU A 160 4.81 -2.73 16.21
C LEU A 160 3.88 -1.52 16.31
N ALA A 161 3.76 -0.74 15.23
CA ALA A 161 2.82 0.37 15.14
C ALA A 161 1.37 -0.08 15.34
N ALA A 162 0.97 -1.22 14.77
CA ALA A 162 -0.36 -1.78 14.98
C ALA A 162 -0.61 -2.10 16.46
N VAL A 163 0.33 -2.75 17.13
CA VAL A 163 0.21 -3.07 18.57
C VAL A 163 0.12 -1.79 19.42
N ALA A 164 0.95 -0.79 19.14
CA ALA A 164 0.87 0.51 19.82
C ALA A 164 -0.46 1.20 19.56
N GLY A 165 -0.87 1.32 18.28
CA GLY A 165 -2.10 1.98 17.87
C GLY A 165 -3.36 1.33 18.42
N LEU A 166 -3.36 0.00 18.64
CA LEU A 166 -4.49 -0.69 19.27
C LEU A 166 -4.67 -0.35 20.76
N ARG A 167 -3.71 0.30 21.41
CA ARG A 167 -3.87 0.86 22.76
C ARG A 167 -4.57 2.21 22.75
N SER A 168 -4.51 2.95 21.64
CA SER A 168 -5.18 4.22 21.45
C SER A 168 -6.72 4.05 21.38
N ARG A 169 -7.43 5.18 21.32
CA ARG A 169 -8.90 5.20 21.14
C ARG A 169 -9.33 5.29 19.69
N LEU A 170 -8.40 5.33 18.74
CA LEU A 170 -8.72 5.47 17.33
C LEU A 170 -9.42 4.23 16.79
N THR A 171 -10.45 4.45 16.01
CA THR A 171 -11.19 3.40 15.32
C THR A 171 -10.54 3.01 14.00
N VAL A 172 -9.96 3.98 13.30
CA VAL A 172 -9.21 3.79 12.05
C VAL A 172 -7.80 4.34 12.25
N LEU A 173 -6.80 3.60 11.78
CA LEU A 173 -5.39 3.97 11.83
C LEU A 173 -4.77 3.86 10.44
N HIS A 174 -3.98 4.87 10.06
CA HIS A 174 -3.14 4.86 8.87
C HIS A 174 -1.72 4.41 9.25
N LEU A 175 -1.45 3.12 9.10
CA LEU A 175 -0.17 2.52 9.47
C LEU A 175 0.80 2.57 8.29
N MET A 176 1.42 3.73 8.11
CA MET A 176 2.40 4.00 7.08
C MET A 176 3.61 4.72 7.67
N ASN A 177 4.79 4.45 7.14
CA ASN A 177 5.98 5.22 7.52
C ASN A 177 5.88 6.62 6.89
N PRO A 178 5.93 7.71 7.69
CA PRO A 178 5.83 9.07 7.18
C PRO A 178 7.08 9.54 6.42
N HIS A 179 8.18 8.81 6.52
CA HIS A 179 9.44 9.13 5.85
C HIS A 179 9.45 8.55 4.44
N LEU A 180 8.99 9.34 3.46
CA LEU A 180 8.95 8.95 2.06
C LEU A 180 10.36 8.88 1.47
N LEU A 181 10.56 7.98 0.51
CA LEU A 181 11.78 7.88 -0.29
C LEU A 181 11.49 8.22 -1.74
N SER A 182 12.37 8.99 -2.39
CA SER A 182 12.34 9.13 -3.84
C SER A 182 12.85 7.86 -4.53
N PHE A 183 12.44 7.61 -5.79
CA PHE A 183 13.02 6.48 -6.52
C PHE A 183 14.54 6.62 -6.72
N LYS A 184 15.09 7.84 -6.70
CA LYS A 184 16.55 8.04 -6.71
C LYS A 184 17.22 7.54 -5.42
N GLU A 185 16.58 7.72 -4.27
CA GLU A 185 17.09 7.18 -3.00
C GLU A 185 16.94 5.66 -2.92
N ILE A 186 15.90 5.11 -3.55
CA ILE A 186 15.70 3.65 -3.65
C ILE A 186 16.73 3.01 -4.60
N PHE A 187 17.05 3.68 -5.71
CA PHE A 187 17.97 3.21 -6.75
C PHE A 187 19.14 4.17 -6.96
N PRO A 188 20.00 4.39 -5.95
CA PRO A 188 21.10 5.36 -6.05
C PRO A 188 22.11 5.01 -7.16
N GLN A 189 22.20 3.74 -7.55
CA GLN A 189 23.09 3.23 -8.58
C GLN A 189 22.62 3.50 -10.01
N LEU A 190 21.32 3.81 -10.22
CA LEU A 190 20.80 4.02 -11.56
C LEU A 190 21.07 5.45 -12.05
N PRO A 191 21.49 5.62 -13.32
CA PRO A 191 21.65 6.93 -13.91
C PRO A 191 20.28 7.61 -14.12
N ILE A 192 20.26 8.94 -13.99
CA ILE A 192 19.15 9.77 -14.43
C ILE A 192 19.47 10.22 -15.86
N VAL A 193 18.57 9.93 -16.79
CA VAL A 193 18.72 10.22 -18.21
C VAL A 193 17.59 11.12 -18.72
N GLY A 194 17.75 11.72 -19.90
CA GLY A 194 16.67 12.50 -20.52
C GLY A 194 15.48 11.63 -20.95
N ASP A 195 14.30 12.26 -21.11
CA ASP A 195 13.05 11.55 -21.41
C ASP A 195 13.12 10.71 -22.68
N GLU A 196 13.76 11.19 -23.74
CA GLU A 196 13.95 10.44 -25.00
C GLU A 196 14.77 9.15 -24.78
N GLN A 197 15.86 9.24 -24.04
CA GLN A 197 16.71 8.10 -23.74
C GLN A 197 15.99 7.09 -22.83
N PHE A 198 15.24 7.58 -21.85
CA PHE A 198 14.41 6.76 -20.97
C PHE A 198 13.31 6.04 -21.76
N ALA A 199 12.60 6.75 -22.65
CA ALA A 199 11.55 6.18 -23.50
C ALA A 199 12.12 5.08 -24.42
N ALA A 200 13.30 5.30 -25.02
CA ALA A 200 13.94 4.29 -25.84
C ALA A 200 14.35 3.04 -25.05
N ALA A 201 14.85 3.20 -23.81
CA ALA A 201 15.15 2.09 -22.92
C ALA A 201 13.88 1.31 -22.52
N LEU A 202 12.81 2.01 -22.18
CA LEU A 202 11.52 1.42 -21.82
C LEU A 202 10.90 0.62 -23.00
N GLN A 203 10.93 1.20 -24.21
CA GLN A 203 10.42 0.52 -25.41
C GLN A 203 11.19 -0.77 -25.72
N ARG A 204 12.52 -0.75 -25.61
CA ARG A 204 13.35 -1.93 -25.78
C ARG A 204 12.96 -3.05 -24.83
N GLU A 205 12.78 -2.73 -23.56
CA GLU A 205 12.39 -3.70 -22.53
C GLU A 205 10.94 -4.17 -22.68
N ALA A 206 10.03 -3.30 -23.12
CA ALA A 206 8.64 -3.69 -23.43
C ALA A 206 8.57 -4.72 -24.56
N GLY A 207 9.47 -4.63 -25.55
CA GLY A 207 9.59 -5.61 -26.65
C GLY A 207 10.18 -6.97 -26.24
N SER A 208 10.78 -7.07 -25.04
CA SER A 208 11.41 -8.30 -24.55
C SER A 208 10.43 -9.37 -24.03
N GLY A 209 9.13 -9.06 -23.94
CA GLY A 209 8.12 -9.97 -23.39
C GLY A 209 8.15 -10.07 -21.85
N SER A 210 8.81 -9.14 -21.18
CA SER A 210 8.90 -9.13 -19.72
C SER A 210 7.55 -8.88 -19.06
N ASP A 211 7.22 -9.72 -18.09
CA ASP A 211 5.97 -9.67 -17.32
C ASP A 211 5.91 -8.53 -16.26
N VAL A 212 7.03 -7.83 -15.99
CA VAL A 212 7.09 -6.76 -14.99
C VAL A 212 7.02 -5.36 -15.60
N ILE A 213 7.38 -5.16 -16.85
CA ILE A 213 7.42 -3.83 -17.50
C ILE A 213 6.06 -3.14 -17.49
N GLY A 214 4.96 -3.90 -17.59
CA GLY A 214 3.60 -3.38 -17.47
C GLY A 214 3.36 -2.57 -16.20
N SER A 215 3.96 -2.97 -15.08
CA SER A 215 3.84 -2.25 -13.80
C SER A 215 4.48 -0.86 -13.84
N LEU A 216 5.59 -0.70 -14.56
CA LEU A 216 6.24 0.62 -14.73
C LEU A 216 5.44 1.49 -15.71
N ILE A 217 4.94 0.93 -16.81
CA ILE A 217 4.09 1.66 -17.77
C ILE A 217 2.82 2.15 -17.05
N GLU A 218 2.18 1.31 -16.24
CA GLU A 218 1.02 1.70 -15.45
C GLU A 218 1.35 2.87 -14.50
N GLN A 219 2.46 2.80 -13.78
CA GLN A 219 2.93 3.88 -12.90
C GLN A 219 3.17 5.19 -13.66
N LEU A 220 3.82 5.14 -14.83
CA LEU A 220 4.08 6.32 -15.65
C LEU A 220 2.77 6.91 -16.18
N ASN A 221 1.85 6.09 -16.67
CA ASN A 221 0.53 6.53 -17.12
C ASN A 221 -0.26 7.19 -15.99
N GLN A 222 -0.14 6.72 -14.75
CA GLN A 222 -0.75 7.35 -13.59
C GLN A 222 -0.12 8.72 -13.31
N LEU A 223 1.20 8.87 -13.42
CA LEU A 223 1.89 10.15 -13.25
C LEU A 223 1.50 11.18 -14.32
N GLU A 224 1.28 10.75 -15.56
CA GLU A 224 0.90 11.65 -16.66
C GLU A 224 -0.58 12.08 -16.61
N LYS A 225 -1.46 11.18 -16.18
CA LYS A 225 -2.92 11.39 -16.24
C LYS A 225 -3.49 12.16 -15.06
N GLN A 226 -2.72 12.41 -14.00
CA GLN A 226 -3.28 12.91 -12.75
C GLN A 226 -2.93 14.36 -12.46
N PRO A 227 -3.93 15.25 -12.58
CA PRO A 227 -3.77 16.63 -12.11
C PRO A 227 -3.75 16.74 -10.58
N VAL A 228 -4.34 15.79 -9.83
CA VAL A 228 -4.38 15.83 -8.36
C VAL A 228 -4.26 14.42 -7.79
N GLN A 229 -3.15 14.15 -7.10
CA GLN A 229 -2.99 12.93 -6.34
C GLN A 229 -3.69 13.04 -4.98
N ILE A 230 -4.41 11.99 -4.61
CA ILE A 230 -4.88 11.83 -3.23
C ILE A 230 -3.69 11.41 -2.39
N GLN A 231 -3.41 12.18 -1.33
CA GLN A 231 -2.35 11.89 -0.38
C GLN A 231 -2.97 11.38 0.93
N PRO A 232 -2.64 10.15 1.35
CA PRO A 232 -3.01 9.68 2.67
C PRO A 232 -2.40 10.60 3.74
N ASP A 233 -3.23 11.08 4.65
CA ASP A 233 -2.83 11.83 5.83
C ASP A 233 -2.90 10.89 7.05
N ALA A 234 -1.79 10.76 7.76
CA ALA A 234 -1.66 9.93 8.95
C ALA A 234 -1.44 10.76 10.23
N ALA A 235 -1.70 12.07 10.19
CA ALA A 235 -1.35 12.96 11.30
C ALA A 235 -1.98 12.52 12.64
N VAL A 236 -3.26 12.13 12.63
CA VAL A 236 -3.96 11.66 13.83
C VAL A 236 -3.40 10.33 14.34
N THR A 237 -3.09 9.40 13.43
CA THR A 237 -2.44 8.13 13.77
C THR A 237 -1.05 8.37 14.36
N LEU A 238 -0.22 9.24 13.74
CA LEU A 238 1.13 9.54 14.22
C LEU A 238 1.12 10.14 15.62
N GLN A 239 0.20 11.07 15.90
CA GLN A 239 0.03 11.62 17.23
C GLN A 239 -0.36 10.56 18.27
N ALA A 240 -1.28 9.66 17.90
CA ALA A 240 -1.70 8.56 18.78
C ALA A 240 -0.56 7.56 19.03
N LEU A 241 0.24 7.23 18.02
CA LEU A 241 1.40 6.35 18.14
C LEU A 241 2.47 6.96 19.06
N ASP A 242 2.76 8.27 18.90
CA ASP A 242 3.71 8.98 19.76
C ASP A 242 3.26 8.98 21.24
N ALA A 243 1.97 9.16 21.48
CA ALA A 243 1.38 9.08 22.83
C ALA A 243 1.51 7.68 23.46
N GLU A 244 1.53 6.62 22.63
CA GLU A 244 1.74 5.24 23.06
C GLU A 244 3.22 4.82 23.05
N GLY A 245 4.13 5.79 22.86
CA GLY A 245 5.58 5.59 22.89
C GLY A 245 6.17 4.94 21.64
N TYR A 246 5.45 4.96 20.50
CA TYR A 246 5.96 4.43 19.24
C TYR A 246 6.24 5.57 18.25
N ARG A 247 7.42 5.53 17.63
CA ARG A 247 7.82 6.40 16.52
C ARG A 247 8.39 5.59 15.38
N TRP A 248 7.99 5.92 14.17
CA TRP A 248 8.52 5.28 12.97
C TRP A 248 10.02 5.55 12.84
N PRO A 249 10.83 4.50 12.61
CA PRO A 249 12.24 4.70 12.29
C PRO A 249 12.40 5.26 10.88
N LEU A 250 13.55 5.88 10.61
CA LEU A 250 13.94 6.23 9.25
C LEU A 250 14.09 4.95 8.41
N PRO A 251 13.59 4.94 7.15
CA PRO A 251 13.76 3.80 6.26
C PRO A 251 15.23 3.46 6.04
N ARG A 252 15.51 2.18 5.90
CA ARG A 252 16.82 1.65 5.51
C ARG A 252 16.72 0.96 4.16
N PRO A 253 16.75 1.72 3.04
CA PRO A 253 16.51 1.15 1.72
C PRO A 253 17.50 0.07 1.33
N ASP A 254 18.76 0.18 1.76
CA ASP A 254 19.81 -0.83 1.60
C ASP A 254 19.46 -2.19 2.21
N ARG A 255 18.60 -2.20 3.21
CA ARG A 255 18.14 -3.40 3.93
C ARG A 255 16.71 -3.76 3.59
N GLU A 256 15.78 -2.86 3.85
CA GLU A 256 14.33 -3.11 3.72
C GLU A 256 13.91 -3.38 2.27
N LEU A 257 14.63 -2.80 1.31
CA LEU A 257 14.39 -2.97 -0.11
C LEU A 257 15.42 -3.90 -0.80
N ALA A 258 16.36 -4.48 -0.05
CA ALA A 258 17.42 -5.31 -0.61
C ALA A 258 16.89 -6.41 -1.52
N GLN A 259 15.87 -7.15 -1.08
CA GLN A 259 15.26 -8.22 -1.89
C GLN A 259 14.37 -7.68 -3.02
N LEU A 260 13.83 -6.47 -2.89
CA LEU A 260 13.06 -5.82 -3.95
C LEU A 260 13.99 -5.28 -5.06
N CYS A 261 15.19 -4.86 -4.68
CA CYS A 261 16.15 -4.20 -5.58
C CYS A 261 17.22 -5.17 -6.15
N GLN A 262 17.15 -6.47 -5.86
CA GLN A 262 18.01 -7.48 -6.49
C GLN A 262 17.46 -7.87 -7.88
N LYS A 263 18.33 -7.96 -8.89
CA LYS A 263 17.93 -8.44 -10.21
C LYS A 263 17.50 -9.91 -10.16
N ARG A 264 16.46 -10.27 -10.93
CA ARG A 264 16.06 -11.67 -11.13
C ARG A 264 17.28 -12.49 -11.60
N GLY A 265 17.61 -13.54 -10.87
CA GLY A 265 18.72 -14.45 -11.21
C GLY A 265 19.99 -14.28 -10.38
N GLU A 266 20.11 -13.24 -9.57
CA GLU A 266 21.22 -13.06 -8.61
C GLU A 266 20.81 -13.58 -7.22
N SER A 267 20.40 -14.85 -7.13
CA SER A 267 20.29 -15.51 -5.82
C SER A 267 21.68 -15.89 -5.31
N ARG A 268 22.04 -15.37 -4.15
CA ARG A 268 23.19 -15.89 -3.37
C ARG A 268 22.86 -17.23 -2.73
#